data_97d2e15b3d532fbf3a714035ce68856a
#
_entry.id   97d2e15b3d532fbf3a714035ce68856a
#
_cell.length_a   1.000
_cell.length_b   1.000
_cell.length_c   1.000
_cell.angle_alpha   90.00
_cell.angle_beta   90.00
_cell.angle_gamma   90.00
#
_symmetry.space_group_name_H-M   'P 1'
#
loop_
_entity.id
_entity.type
_entity.pdbx_description
1 polymer ?
#
loop_
_entity_poly.entity_id
_entity_poly.type
_entity_poly.pdbx_seq_one_letter_code
_entity_poly.pdbx_strand_id
1 'polypeptide(L)'
;MAKHTPTPEAFEGESDPTAGKGRATPSRAEQEAARRRPLVANTKEAKAAARAELAAKRDKARIGMAAGDEKYLPVRDRGPQRRWVRDFGDWEWHLGEFVVPLVVLVIVVTFINIPVLQVYAMIGLWGFIIFVIIDMLFTSWRTKRAVRAKFGESRMEKGLGWYAAMRSLQMRVLRMPKPQVRRGQSPE
;
A
#
# COMPACT_ATOMS: atom_id res chain seq x y z
N MET A 1 79.27 21.44 -12.85
CA MET A 1 78.09 22.01 -12.12
C MET A 1 77.49 20.92 -11.29
N ALA A 2 77.83 20.85 -10.01
CA ALA A 2 77.39 19.83 -9.07
C ALA A 2 76.10 20.27 -8.37
N LYS A 3 75.03 19.49 -8.44
CA LYS A 3 73.79 19.73 -7.72
C LYS A 3 73.91 19.21 -6.29
N HIS A 4 73.84 20.13 -5.36
CA HIS A 4 73.73 19.87 -3.94
C HIS A 4 72.33 19.26 -3.64
N THR A 5 72.34 18.05 -3.05
CA THR A 5 71.15 17.44 -2.49
C THR A 5 71.20 17.69 -0.98
N PRO A 6 70.17 18.31 -0.35
CA PRO A 6 70.17 18.38 1.12
C PRO A 6 69.73 17.06 1.73
N THR A 7 70.49 16.61 2.67
CA THR A 7 70.23 15.49 3.54
C THR A 7 69.04 15.82 4.47
N PRO A 8 68.07 14.95 4.64
CA PRO A 8 67.03 15.17 5.65
C PRO A 8 67.61 14.88 7.03
N GLU A 9 67.55 15.87 7.91
CA GLU A 9 67.85 15.73 9.34
C GLU A 9 66.88 14.73 9.96
N ALA A 10 67.45 13.74 10.62
CA ALA A 10 66.72 12.78 11.43
C ALA A 10 66.13 13.50 12.67
N PHE A 11 64.82 13.60 12.73
CA PHE A 11 64.15 13.91 13.98
C PHE A 11 64.28 12.73 14.92
N GLU A 12 65.24 12.76 15.82
CA GLU A 12 65.25 11.93 17.00
C GLU A 12 64.14 12.41 17.95
N GLY A 13 62.95 11.86 17.75
CA GLY A 13 61.83 11.96 18.71
C GLY A 13 62.16 11.06 19.91
N GLU A 14 62.60 11.67 20.99
CA GLU A 14 62.77 11.09 22.31
C GLU A 14 61.42 10.41 22.71
N SER A 15 61.36 9.08 22.56
CA SER A 15 60.21 8.29 22.98
C SER A 15 60.21 8.19 24.49
N ASP A 16 59.35 8.93 25.16
CA ASP A 16 59.08 8.85 26.59
C ASP A 16 58.62 7.42 26.95
N PRO A 17 59.43 6.62 27.68
CA PRO A 17 59.12 5.21 27.97
C PRO A 17 57.94 5.05 28.96
N THR A 18 57.40 6.15 29.47
CA THR A 18 56.28 6.15 30.43
C THR A 18 54.90 6.42 29.79
N ALA A 19 54.83 6.70 28.48
CA ALA A 19 53.54 6.82 27.78
C ALA A 19 52.95 5.42 27.53
N GLY A 20 52.53 4.75 28.57
CA GLY A 20 51.69 3.56 28.47
C GLY A 20 50.38 3.93 27.74
N LYS A 21 49.86 3.02 26.92
CA LYS A 21 48.57 3.16 26.23
C LYS A 21 47.55 3.66 27.25
N GLY A 22 47.22 4.94 27.19
CA GLY A 22 46.52 5.72 28.23
C GLY A 22 45.09 5.29 28.56
N ARG A 23 44.62 4.13 28.07
CA ARG A 23 43.34 3.56 28.45
C ARG A 23 43.37 2.04 28.37
N ALA A 24 43.01 1.38 29.48
CA ALA A 24 42.82 -0.06 29.48
C ALA A 24 41.81 -0.49 28.42
N THR A 25 42.11 -1.55 27.68
CA THR A 25 41.18 -2.13 26.72
C THR A 25 39.89 -2.54 27.46
N PRO A 26 38.69 -2.13 27.02
CA PRO A 26 37.46 -2.50 27.70
C PRO A 26 37.36 -4.00 27.91
N SER A 27 36.91 -4.41 29.07
CA SER A 27 36.75 -5.84 29.38
C SER A 27 35.78 -6.50 28.41
N ARG A 28 35.91 -7.81 28.20
CA ARG A 28 35.01 -8.58 27.33
C ARG A 28 33.54 -8.37 27.72
N ALA A 29 33.22 -8.28 29.01
CA ALA A 29 31.91 -8.01 29.53
C ALA A 29 31.39 -6.63 29.14
N GLU A 30 32.24 -5.59 29.16
CA GLU A 30 31.88 -4.23 28.72
C GLU A 30 31.66 -4.18 27.19
N GLN A 31 32.49 -4.88 26.42
CA GLN A 31 32.31 -4.98 24.97
C GLN A 31 31.00 -5.72 24.62
N GLU A 32 30.67 -6.80 25.31
CA GLU A 32 29.41 -7.53 25.15
C GLU A 32 28.22 -6.68 25.60
N ALA A 33 28.31 -5.95 26.70
CA ALA A 33 27.27 -5.03 27.15
C ALA A 33 27.04 -3.90 26.15
N ALA A 34 28.09 -3.33 25.56
CA ALA A 34 27.98 -2.32 24.50
C ALA A 34 27.39 -2.88 23.20
N ARG A 35 27.64 -4.16 22.90
CA ARG A 35 27.03 -4.85 21.73
C ARG A 35 25.60 -5.33 21.96
N ARG A 36 25.18 -5.52 23.22
CA ARG A 36 23.80 -5.87 23.58
C ARG A 36 22.91 -4.66 23.33
N ARG A 37 22.55 -4.42 22.07
CA ARG A 37 21.39 -3.56 21.79
C ARG A 37 20.16 -4.30 22.28
N PRO A 38 19.42 -3.75 23.25
CA PRO A 38 18.16 -4.36 23.66
C PRO A 38 17.25 -4.41 22.43
N LEU A 39 16.81 -5.61 22.04
CA LEU A 39 15.87 -5.85 20.94
C LEU A 39 14.54 -5.14 21.18
N VAL A 40 14.26 -4.82 22.44
CA VAL A 40 13.07 -4.07 22.86
C VAL A 40 13.51 -2.83 23.63
N ALA A 41 13.01 -1.68 23.24
CA ALA A 41 13.24 -0.42 23.94
C ALA A 41 12.68 -0.50 25.38
N ASN A 42 13.53 -0.56 26.39
CA ASN A 42 13.11 -0.74 27.78
C ASN A 42 12.69 0.57 28.47
N THR A 43 13.13 1.72 27.97
CA THR A 43 12.71 3.03 28.51
C THR A 43 11.38 3.47 27.93
N LYS A 44 10.57 4.18 28.73
CA LYS A 44 9.27 4.74 28.29
C LYS A 44 9.43 5.63 27.05
N GLU A 45 10.48 6.44 27.03
CA GLU A 45 10.81 7.34 25.93
C GLU A 45 11.19 6.59 24.65
N ALA A 46 12.05 5.57 24.75
CA ALA A 46 12.43 4.76 23.62
C ALA A 46 11.25 3.95 23.03
N LYS A 47 10.33 3.48 23.90
CA LYS A 47 9.06 2.88 23.45
C LYS A 47 8.15 3.89 22.76
N ALA A 48 8.08 5.11 23.26
CA ALA A 48 7.31 6.18 22.63
C ALA A 48 7.89 6.57 21.27
N ALA A 49 9.21 6.73 21.16
CA ALA A 49 9.90 7.00 19.90
C ALA A 49 9.70 5.87 18.87
N ALA A 50 9.84 4.62 19.28
CA ALA A 50 9.59 3.47 18.40
C ALA A 50 8.14 3.41 17.91
N ARG A 51 7.16 3.72 18.77
CA ARG A 51 5.73 3.81 18.37
C ARG A 51 5.50 4.95 17.39
N ALA A 52 6.08 6.12 17.63
CA ALA A 52 5.97 7.26 16.72
C ALA A 52 6.58 6.97 15.35
N GLU A 53 7.75 6.33 15.31
CA GLU A 53 8.38 5.89 14.05
C GLU A 53 7.52 4.87 13.30
N LEU A 54 6.96 3.89 14.02
CA LEU A 54 6.07 2.89 13.43
C LEU A 54 4.77 3.53 12.90
N ALA A 55 4.20 4.48 13.63
CA ALA A 55 3.04 5.24 13.19
C ALA A 55 3.35 6.03 11.90
N ALA A 56 4.47 6.74 11.86
CA ALA A 56 4.92 7.47 10.67
C ALA A 56 5.13 6.55 9.45
N LYS A 57 5.71 5.36 9.65
CA LYS A 57 5.86 4.35 8.58
C LYS A 57 4.49 3.84 8.08
N ARG A 58 3.54 3.59 8.99
CA ARG A 58 2.18 3.17 8.64
C ARG A 58 1.42 4.25 7.87
N ASP A 59 1.55 5.51 8.29
CA ASP A 59 0.90 6.63 7.62
C ASP A 59 1.46 6.85 6.22
N LYS A 60 2.78 6.78 6.05
CA LYS A 60 3.40 6.80 4.71
C LYS A 60 2.92 5.66 3.82
N ALA A 61 2.84 4.45 4.36
CA ALA A 61 2.32 3.29 3.62
C ALA A 61 0.84 3.47 3.25
N ARG A 62 0.01 4.01 4.16
CA ARG A 62 -1.41 4.27 3.91
C ARG A 62 -1.61 5.33 2.83
N ILE A 63 -0.86 6.42 2.89
CA ILE A 63 -0.90 7.49 1.89
C ILE A 63 -0.44 6.96 0.52
N GLY A 64 0.68 6.25 0.47
CA GLY A 64 1.21 5.66 -0.76
C GLY A 64 0.26 4.62 -1.36
N MET A 65 -0.35 3.77 -0.53
CA MET A 65 -1.37 2.82 -0.98
C MET A 65 -2.61 3.54 -1.54
N ALA A 66 -3.06 4.60 -0.89
CA ALA A 66 -4.19 5.40 -1.37
C ALA A 66 -3.87 6.10 -2.69
N ALA A 67 -2.65 6.58 -2.87
CA ALA A 67 -2.16 7.21 -4.10
C ALA A 67 -1.90 6.21 -5.24
N GLY A 68 -1.91 4.91 -4.96
CA GLY A 68 -1.62 3.87 -5.96
C GLY A 68 -0.13 3.65 -6.25
N ASP A 69 0.74 4.06 -5.31
CA ASP A 69 2.19 3.84 -5.43
C ASP A 69 2.50 2.33 -5.33
N GLU A 70 3.12 1.77 -6.35
CA GLU A 70 3.40 0.32 -6.47
C GLU A 70 4.22 -0.22 -5.29
N LYS A 71 5.06 0.61 -4.67
CA LYS A 71 5.87 0.22 -3.51
C LYS A 71 5.02 -0.23 -2.32
N TYR A 72 3.88 0.41 -2.12
CA TYR A 72 2.98 0.17 -0.97
C TYR A 72 1.77 -0.69 -1.31
N LEU A 73 1.56 -1.00 -2.59
CA LEU A 73 0.45 -1.83 -3.02
C LEU A 73 0.68 -3.31 -2.67
N PRO A 74 -0.38 -4.04 -2.29
CA PRO A 74 -0.33 -5.49 -2.19
C PRO A 74 -0.03 -6.12 -3.56
N VAL A 75 0.55 -7.32 -3.56
CA VAL A 75 0.97 -8.03 -4.78
C VAL A 75 -0.19 -8.19 -5.79
N ARG A 76 -1.41 -8.38 -5.29
CA ARG A 76 -2.62 -8.52 -6.13
C ARG A 76 -2.99 -7.25 -6.90
N ASP A 77 -2.50 -6.07 -6.50
CA ASP A 77 -2.85 -4.78 -7.10
C ASP A 77 -1.69 -4.16 -7.89
N ARG A 78 -0.50 -4.80 -7.88
CA ARG A 78 0.68 -4.37 -8.61
C ARG A 78 0.61 -4.77 -10.08
N GLY A 79 1.28 -3.99 -10.91
CA GLY A 79 1.47 -4.28 -12.33
C GLY A 79 0.72 -3.33 -13.26
N PRO A 80 1.26 -3.14 -14.49
CA PRO A 80 0.73 -2.18 -15.44
C PRO A 80 -0.68 -2.55 -15.94
N GLN A 81 -0.96 -3.85 -16.10
CA GLN A 81 -2.28 -4.30 -16.53
C GLN A 81 -3.33 -4.04 -15.45
N ARG A 82 -3.01 -4.31 -14.17
CA ARG A 82 -3.93 -4.06 -13.05
C ARG A 82 -4.15 -2.59 -12.82
N ARG A 83 -3.12 -1.75 -13.01
CA ARG A 83 -3.28 -0.30 -12.98
C ARG A 83 -4.26 0.16 -14.06
N TRP A 84 -4.06 -0.29 -15.28
CA TRP A 84 -4.96 0.05 -16.38
C TRP A 84 -6.40 -0.44 -16.15
N VAL A 85 -6.57 -1.67 -15.62
CA VAL A 85 -7.89 -2.21 -15.27
C VAL A 85 -8.58 -1.40 -14.17
N ARG A 86 -7.83 -0.88 -13.19
CA ARG A 86 -8.38 0.03 -12.19
C ARG A 86 -8.92 1.30 -12.83
N ASP A 87 -8.10 1.93 -13.67
CA ASP A 87 -8.47 3.17 -14.34
C ASP A 87 -9.66 2.95 -15.28
N PHE A 88 -9.68 1.80 -15.99
CA PHE A 88 -10.79 1.38 -16.85
C PHE A 88 -12.08 1.09 -16.08
N GLY A 89 -12.03 0.58 -14.84
CA GLY A 89 -13.21 0.37 -14.00
C GLY A 89 -13.68 1.65 -13.29
N ASP A 90 -12.78 2.62 -13.07
CA ASP A 90 -13.09 3.80 -12.27
C ASP A 90 -13.73 4.96 -13.07
N TRP A 91 -13.66 4.92 -14.40
CA TRP A 91 -14.26 5.96 -15.24
C TRP A 91 -15.78 5.80 -15.43
N GLU A 92 -16.31 4.60 -15.22
CA GLU A 92 -17.71 4.27 -15.39
C GLU A 92 -18.49 4.28 -14.06
N TRP A 93 -19.81 4.31 -14.19
CA TRP A 93 -20.73 4.05 -13.09
C TRP A 93 -21.04 2.56 -13.02
N HIS A 94 -21.04 2.01 -11.81
CA HIS A 94 -21.38 0.62 -11.57
C HIS A 94 -22.56 0.51 -10.60
N LEU A 95 -23.46 -0.44 -10.86
CA LEU A 95 -24.60 -0.70 -9.97
C LEU A 95 -24.16 -1.11 -8.56
N GLY A 96 -22.99 -1.76 -8.44
CA GLY A 96 -22.40 -2.14 -7.15
C GLY A 96 -22.18 -0.97 -6.18
N GLU A 97 -21.99 0.25 -6.69
CA GLU A 97 -21.83 1.43 -5.83
C GLU A 97 -23.10 1.76 -5.03
N PHE A 98 -24.25 1.35 -5.50
CA PHE A 98 -25.56 1.61 -4.89
C PHE A 98 -26.01 0.52 -3.92
N VAL A 99 -25.28 -0.60 -3.82
CA VAL A 99 -25.65 -1.72 -2.92
C VAL A 99 -25.74 -1.25 -1.47
N VAL A 100 -24.70 -0.55 -0.98
CA VAL A 100 -24.66 -0.11 0.43
C VAL A 100 -25.77 0.90 0.74
N PRO A 101 -25.98 1.97 -0.04
CA PRO A 101 -27.09 2.88 0.17
C PRO A 101 -28.48 2.18 0.15
N LEU A 102 -28.67 1.24 -0.78
CA LEU A 102 -29.92 0.50 -0.88
C LEU A 102 -30.15 -0.41 0.33
N VAL A 103 -29.12 -1.13 0.78
CA VAL A 103 -29.20 -1.95 2.00
C VAL A 103 -29.55 -1.10 3.22
N VAL A 104 -28.94 0.07 3.36
CA VAL A 104 -29.27 1.01 4.45
C VAL A 104 -30.71 1.46 4.35
N LEU A 105 -31.21 1.77 3.15
CA LEU A 105 -32.60 2.13 2.92
C LEU A 105 -33.55 0.99 3.35
N VAL A 106 -33.27 -0.24 2.95
CA VAL A 106 -34.07 -1.42 3.31
C VAL A 106 -34.07 -1.62 4.83
N ILE A 107 -32.94 -1.44 5.50
CA ILE A 107 -32.85 -1.50 6.96
C ILE A 107 -33.77 -0.44 7.60
N VAL A 108 -33.74 0.79 7.11
CA VAL A 108 -34.63 1.86 7.60
C VAL A 108 -36.10 1.47 7.43
N VAL A 109 -36.46 0.90 6.28
CA VAL A 109 -37.82 0.43 5.99
C VAL A 109 -38.28 -0.66 6.95
N THR A 110 -37.36 -1.51 7.45
CA THR A 110 -37.75 -2.57 8.43
C THR A 110 -38.20 -2.00 9.77
N PHE A 111 -37.82 -0.77 10.13
CA PHE A 111 -38.32 -0.10 11.34
C PHE A 111 -39.72 0.51 11.15
N ILE A 112 -40.20 0.59 9.90
CA ILE A 112 -41.56 1.01 9.61
C ILE A 112 -42.46 -0.23 9.74
N ASN A 113 -43.39 -0.20 10.69
CA ASN A 113 -44.24 -1.34 10.96
C ASN A 113 -45.39 -1.49 9.92
N ILE A 114 -45.02 -1.60 8.63
CA ILE A 114 -45.92 -1.84 7.50
C ILE A 114 -45.44 -3.11 6.77
N PRO A 115 -46.03 -4.29 7.04
CA PRO A 115 -45.56 -5.58 6.50
C PRO A 115 -45.45 -5.60 4.97
N VAL A 116 -46.43 -5.00 4.29
CA VAL A 116 -46.47 -4.95 2.81
C VAL A 116 -45.25 -4.21 2.26
N LEU A 117 -44.87 -3.09 2.87
CA LEU A 117 -43.71 -2.29 2.43
C LEU A 117 -42.40 -3.09 2.65
N GLN A 118 -42.26 -3.81 3.77
CA GLN A 118 -41.10 -4.65 4.05
C GLN A 118 -40.94 -5.77 3.01
N VAL A 119 -42.02 -6.42 2.61
CA VAL A 119 -41.99 -7.47 1.58
C VAL A 119 -41.53 -6.89 0.23
N TYR A 120 -42.11 -5.77 -0.21
CA TYR A 120 -41.67 -5.15 -1.47
C TYR A 120 -40.22 -4.63 -1.42
N ALA A 121 -39.78 -4.08 -0.29
CA ALA A 121 -38.41 -3.67 -0.11
C ALA A 121 -37.44 -4.85 -0.23
N MET A 122 -37.78 -6.01 0.34
CA MET A 122 -37.00 -7.23 0.26
C MET A 122 -36.94 -7.78 -1.17
N ILE A 123 -38.10 -7.83 -1.86
CA ILE A 123 -38.16 -8.26 -3.27
C ILE A 123 -37.31 -7.32 -4.16
N GLY A 124 -37.43 -6.02 -3.94
CA GLY A 124 -36.65 -5.01 -4.66
C GLY A 124 -35.13 -5.17 -4.43
N LEU A 125 -34.72 -5.44 -3.18
CA LEU A 125 -33.34 -5.70 -2.86
C LEU A 125 -32.79 -6.92 -3.59
N TRP A 126 -33.50 -8.04 -3.57
CA TRP A 126 -33.09 -9.26 -4.27
C TRP A 126 -33.01 -9.06 -5.79
N GLY A 127 -34.02 -8.39 -6.36
CA GLY A 127 -34.00 -8.00 -7.78
C GLY A 127 -32.78 -7.14 -8.12
N PHE A 128 -32.48 -6.14 -7.28
CA PHE A 128 -31.31 -5.29 -7.47
C PHE A 128 -30.00 -6.07 -7.39
N ILE A 129 -29.86 -7.02 -6.45
CA ILE A 129 -28.67 -7.87 -6.35
C ILE A 129 -28.43 -8.66 -7.63
N ILE A 130 -29.50 -9.18 -8.25
CA ILE A 130 -29.39 -9.87 -9.56
C ILE A 130 -28.83 -8.93 -10.62
N PHE A 131 -29.31 -7.70 -10.70
CA PHE A 131 -28.78 -6.71 -11.65
C PHE A 131 -27.32 -6.36 -11.38
N VAL A 132 -26.89 -6.26 -10.10
CA VAL A 132 -25.51 -6.06 -9.73
C VAL A 132 -24.62 -7.23 -10.18
N ILE A 133 -25.10 -8.47 -10.04
CA ILE A 133 -24.34 -9.65 -10.52
C ILE A 133 -24.18 -9.60 -12.04
N ILE A 134 -25.22 -9.24 -12.77
CA ILE A 134 -25.18 -9.08 -14.23
C ILE A 134 -24.17 -7.97 -14.60
N ASP A 135 -24.20 -6.82 -13.93
CA ASP A 135 -23.24 -5.72 -14.14
C ASP A 135 -21.80 -6.17 -13.89
N MET A 136 -21.56 -6.93 -12.81
CA MET A 136 -20.23 -7.52 -12.51
C MET A 136 -19.73 -8.45 -13.61
N LEU A 137 -20.60 -9.34 -14.11
CA LEU A 137 -20.25 -10.27 -15.19
C LEU A 137 -19.96 -9.51 -16.49
N PHE A 138 -20.79 -8.53 -16.82
CA PHE A 138 -20.61 -7.67 -17.99
C PHE A 138 -19.30 -6.87 -17.89
N THR A 139 -19.03 -6.25 -16.76
CA THR A 139 -17.78 -5.52 -16.48
C THR A 139 -16.57 -6.46 -16.62
N SER A 140 -16.63 -7.66 -16.05
CA SER A 140 -15.58 -8.67 -16.19
C SER A 140 -15.31 -9.03 -17.66
N TRP A 141 -16.35 -9.31 -18.43
CA TRP A 141 -16.24 -9.64 -19.85
C TRP A 141 -15.66 -8.48 -20.67
N ARG A 142 -16.19 -7.28 -20.47
CA ARG A 142 -15.78 -6.06 -21.16
C ARG A 142 -14.32 -5.72 -20.87
N THR A 143 -13.91 -5.79 -19.60
CA THR A 143 -12.52 -5.56 -19.19
C THR A 143 -11.57 -6.58 -19.82
N LYS A 144 -11.90 -7.87 -19.84
CA LYS A 144 -11.09 -8.89 -20.50
C LYS A 144 -10.92 -8.59 -21.99
N ARG A 145 -11.99 -8.18 -22.69
CA ARG A 145 -11.94 -7.81 -24.10
C ARG A 145 -11.04 -6.58 -24.33
N ALA A 146 -11.15 -5.56 -23.49
CA ALA A 146 -10.38 -4.33 -23.60
C ALA A 146 -8.88 -4.57 -23.29
N VAL A 147 -8.56 -5.38 -22.26
CA VAL A 147 -7.17 -5.78 -21.96
C VAL A 147 -6.55 -6.58 -23.12
N ARG A 148 -7.30 -7.52 -23.72
CA ARG A 148 -6.83 -8.26 -24.91
C ARG A 148 -6.49 -7.34 -26.06
N ALA A 149 -7.33 -6.35 -26.31
CA ALA A 149 -7.10 -5.37 -27.36
C ALA A 149 -5.85 -4.51 -27.12
N LYS A 150 -5.58 -4.12 -25.87
CA LYS A 150 -4.46 -3.23 -25.52
C LYS A 150 -3.14 -3.97 -25.36
N PHE A 151 -3.11 -5.09 -24.66
CA PHE A 151 -1.87 -5.79 -24.27
C PHE A 151 -1.59 -7.06 -25.07
N GLY A 152 -2.55 -7.53 -25.86
CA GLY A 152 -2.46 -8.80 -26.57
C GLY A 152 -2.83 -10.02 -25.71
N GLU A 153 -3.29 -11.09 -26.34
CA GLU A 153 -3.80 -12.27 -25.63
C GLU A 153 -2.68 -13.06 -24.91
N SER A 154 -1.49 -13.13 -25.52
CA SER A 154 -0.34 -13.88 -25.00
C SER A 154 0.23 -13.30 -23.69
N ARG A 155 0.00 -12.02 -23.41
CA ARG A 155 0.54 -11.31 -22.24
C ARG A 155 -0.49 -11.08 -21.15
N MET A 156 -1.72 -11.55 -21.32
CA MET A 156 -2.81 -11.28 -20.39
C MET A 156 -2.60 -12.01 -19.06
N GLU A 157 -2.56 -11.24 -17.97
CA GLU A 157 -2.50 -11.81 -16.62
C GLU A 157 -3.82 -12.51 -16.25
N LYS A 158 -3.71 -13.59 -15.46
CA LYS A 158 -4.88 -14.31 -14.97
C LYS A 158 -5.63 -13.49 -13.91
N GLY A 159 -6.96 -13.59 -13.94
CA GLY A 159 -7.80 -13.02 -12.89
C GLY A 159 -8.19 -11.55 -13.07
N LEU A 160 -7.77 -10.85 -14.14
CA LEU A 160 -8.08 -9.43 -14.36
C LEU A 160 -9.58 -9.13 -14.43
N GLY A 161 -10.37 -10.01 -15.04
CA GLY A 161 -11.82 -9.85 -15.10
C GLY A 161 -12.48 -9.96 -13.74
N TRP A 162 -12.05 -10.91 -12.91
CA TRP A 162 -12.52 -11.03 -11.54
C TRP A 162 -12.13 -9.81 -10.70
N TYR A 163 -10.89 -9.34 -10.87
CA TYR A 163 -10.41 -8.13 -10.22
C TYR A 163 -11.27 -6.91 -10.56
N ALA A 164 -11.60 -6.70 -11.84
CA ALA A 164 -12.49 -5.62 -12.27
C ALA A 164 -13.90 -5.75 -11.67
N ALA A 165 -14.47 -6.96 -11.68
CA ALA A 165 -15.79 -7.24 -11.12
C ALA A 165 -15.85 -6.97 -9.61
N MET A 166 -14.84 -7.39 -8.86
CA MET A 166 -14.78 -7.10 -7.40
C MET A 166 -14.59 -5.60 -7.12
N ARG A 167 -13.90 -4.89 -8.01
CA ARG A 167 -13.73 -3.44 -7.87
C ARG A 167 -15.02 -2.67 -8.21
N SER A 168 -15.80 -3.13 -9.20
CA SER A 168 -17.09 -2.50 -9.56
C SER A 168 -18.12 -2.61 -8.44
N LEU A 169 -18.03 -3.67 -7.61
CA LEU A 169 -18.91 -3.84 -6.44
C LEU A 169 -18.60 -2.84 -5.32
N GLN A 170 -17.37 -2.36 -5.24
CA GLN A 170 -16.96 -1.44 -4.17
C GLN A 170 -17.42 -0.02 -4.46
N MET A 171 -17.96 0.66 -3.44
CA MET A 171 -18.23 2.10 -3.51
C MET A 171 -16.95 2.87 -3.84
N ARG A 172 -17.03 3.80 -4.78
CA ARG A 172 -15.88 4.59 -5.25
C ARG A 172 -15.09 5.26 -4.11
N VAL A 173 -15.79 5.74 -3.09
CA VAL A 173 -15.16 6.39 -1.91
C VAL A 173 -14.33 5.42 -1.08
N LEU A 174 -14.74 4.15 -1.03
CA LEU A 174 -14.11 3.08 -0.24
C LEU A 174 -13.07 2.29 -1.03
N ARG A 175 -12.92 2.51 -2.35
CA ARG A 175 -11.94 1.82 -3.18
C ARG A 175 -10.52 2.12 -2.72
N MET A 176 -9.71 1.06 -2.60
CA MET A 176 -8.28 1.17 -2.33
C MET A 176 -7.53 0.35 -3.40
N PRO A 177 -6.58 0.95 -4.13
CA PRO A 177 -6.18 2.36 -4.18
C PRO A 177 -7.30 3.28 -4.64
N LYS A 178 -7.21 4.56 -4.24
CA LYS A 178 -8.21 5.55 -4.64
C LYS A 178 -8.24 5.73 -6.17
N PRO A 179 -9.42 5.99 -6.76
CA PRO A 179 -9.54 6.27 -8.18
C PRO A 179 -8.64 7.42 -8.61
N GLN A 180 -7.84 7.19 -9.65
CA GLN A 180 -6.95 8.22 -10.23
C GLN A 180 -7.61 8.93 -11.42
N VAL A 181 -8.60 8.29 -12.05
CA VAL A 181 -9.28 8.79 -13.25
C VAL A 181 -10.62 9.40 -12.85
N ARG A 182 -11.01 10.50 -13.50
CA ARG A 182 -12.34 11.11 -13.30
C ARG A 182 -13.41 10.30 -14.04
N ARG A 183 -14.65 10.37 -13.55
CA ARG A 183 -15.80 9.75 -14.25
C ARG A 183 -16.00 10.40 -15.63
N GLY A 184 -16.25 9.56 -16.63
CA GLY A 184 -16.38 10.00 -18.02
C GLY A 184 -15.06 10.20 -18.77
N GLN A 185 -13.92 10.08 -18.11
CA GLN A 185 -12.61 10.19 -18.74
C GLN A 185 -12.05 8.79 -19.00
N SER A 186 -12.15 8.34 -20.26
CA SER A 186 -11.59 7.06 -20.68
C SER A 186 -10.08 7.00 -20.40
N PRO A 187 -9.56 5.91 -19.81
CA PRO A 187 -8.12 5.71 -19.68
C PRO A 187 -7.49 5.48 -21.07
N GLU A 188 -6.38 6.14 -21.33
CA GLU A 188 -5.56 5.97 -22.54
C GLU A 188 -4.83 4.62 -22.59
#